data_411132ea25284e8940ab61926f06e8f5
#
_entry.id   411132ea25284e8940ab61926f06e8f5
#
_cell.length_a   1.000
_cell.length_b   1.000
_cell.length_c   1.000
_cell.angle_alpha   90.00
_cell.angle_beta   90.00
_cell.angle_gamma   90.00
#
_symmetry.space_group_name_H-M   'P 1'
#
loop_
_entity.id
_entity.type
_entity.pdbx_description
1 polymer ?
#
loop_
_entity_poly.entity_id
_entity_poly.type
_entity_poly.pdbx_seq_one_letter_code
_entity_poly.pdbx_strand_id
1 'polypeptide(L)'
;MPSTSQIVSALAATAVVGVQAAMGPAFSTGPVASNSWIREATSTLVLPDVPSNSKGVASLWVGMGTSNGDLIQSIADNWQSDKWSIFAYTLVKTGDNSQMPVQTEGTPAGEGDKITMHYKFDDASGNYTQTVSINDKVVSTLSTSSGHAQGWGSAVECGENDCGTIGAHSWINTKIILDKADPNYISTNGKGQGVTGEMSTSDGGKTWAVSTIEIPEFTFGQ
;
A
#
# COMPACT_ATOMS: atom_id res chain seq x y z
N MET A 1 2.61 -8.42 -31.36
CA MET A 1 2.51 -8.89 -29.96
C MET A 1 3.06 -7.76 -29.10
N PRO A 2 2.24 -7.05 -28.30
CA PRO A 2 2.75 -6.03 -27.41
C PRO A 2 3.40 -6.71 -26.20
N SER A 3 4.57 -6.21 -25.81
CA SER A 3 5.38 -6.76 -24.74
C SER A 3 4.73 -6.52 -23.37
N THR A 4 4.87 -7.49 -22.49
CA THR A 4 4.32 -7.58 -21.13
C THR A 4 4.94 -6.59 -20.12
N SER A 5 5.57 -5.49 -20.55
CA SER A 5 6.26 -4.54 -19.67
C SER A 5 5.51 -3.23 -19.39
N GLN A 6 4.20 -3.13 -19.61
CA GLN A 6 3.47 -1.87 -19.46
C GLN A 6 2.40 -1.84 -18.37
N ILE A 7 2.27 -2.82 -17.50
CA ILE A 7 1.17 -2.87 -16.52
C ILE A 7 1.60 -2.47 -15.09
N VAL A 8 2.86 -2.15 -14.84
CA VAL A 8 3.35 -1.73 -13.50
C VAL A 8 3.17 -0.23 -13.24
N SER A 9 2.57 0.53 -14.14
CA SER A 9 2.66 2.00 -14.16
C SER A 9 1.53 2.78 -13.46
N ALA A 10 0.63 2.16 -12.71
CA ALA A 10 -0.46 2.91 -12.06
C ALA A 10 -0.15 3.34 -10.60
N LEU A 11 0.90 2.82 -10.02
CA LEU A 11 1.48 3.28 -8.75
C LEU A 11 2.91 3.79 -8.97
N ALA A 12 3.17 4.46 -10.08
CA ALA A 12 4.43 5.15 -10.26
C ALA A 12 4.53 6.24 -9.18
N ALA A 13 5.17 5.90 -8.07
CA ALA A 13 5.78 6.89 -7.20
C ALA A 13 6.71 7.70 -8.11
N THR A 14 6.31 8.92 -8.46
CA THR A 14 7.18 9.84 -9.16
C THR A 14 8.38 10.07 -8.26
N ALA A 15 9.52 9.56 -8.68
CA ALA A 15 10.77 9.61 -7.96
C ALA A 15 11.05 11.03 -7.46
N VAL A 16 11.19 11.17 -6.16
CA VAL A 16 11.93 12.29 -5.56
C VAL A 16 13.34 12.22 -6.16
N VAL A 17 13.80 13.31 -6.74
CA VAL A 17 15.16 13.41 -7.28
C VAL A 17 16.14 13.15 -6.13
N GLY A 18 16.76 11.97 -6.11
CA GLY A 18 17.84 11.65 -5.18
C GLY A 18 17.91 10.22 -4.66
N VAL A 19 16.79 9.53 -4.47
CA VAL A 19 16.80 8.13 -4.02
C VAL A 19 15.81 7.34 -4.86
N GLN A 20 16.31 6.43 -5.69
CA GLN A 20 15.46 5.47 -6.40
C GLN A 20 15.14 4.34 -5.42
N ALA A 21 13.92 4.35 -4.89
CA ALA A 21 13.42 3.22 -4.15
C ALA A 21 13.37 1.98 -5.07
N ALA A 22 13.96 0.89 -4.61
CA ALA A 22 13.81 -0.40 -5.29
C ALA A 22 12.49 -1.03 -4.85
N MET A 23 11.75 -1.59 -5.81
CA MET A 23 10.46 -2.22 -5.55
C MET A 23 10.54 -3.72 -5.73
N GLY A 24 9.99 -4.45 -4.78
CA GLY A 24 9.77 -5.90 -4.85
C GLY A 24 8.39 -6.26 -5.41
N PRO A 25 7.94 -7.51 -5.22
CA PRO A 25 6.67 -7.99 -5.73
C PRO A 25 5.47 -7.30 -5.04
N ALA A 26 4.45 -6.98 -5.82
CA ALA A 26 3.28 -6.24 -5.37
C ALA A 26 1.98 -6.80 -5.95
N PHE A 27 0.88 -6.54 -5.24
CA PHE A 27 -0.49 -6.70 -5.74
C PHE A 27 -1.09 -5.31 -5.92
N SER A 28 -1.65 -5.01 -7.08
CA SER A 28 -2.16 -3.67 -7.39
C SER A 28 -3.48 -3.71 -8.13
N THR A 29 -4.24 -2.63 -8.02
CA THR A 29 -5.50 -2.41 -8.73
C THR A 29 -5.60 -0.94 -9.13
N GLY A 30 -6.41 -0.64 -10.13
CA GLY A 30 -6.72 0.71 -10.58
C GLY A 30 -6.10 1.07 -11.93
N PRO A 31 -6.51 2.19 -12.49
CA PRO A 31 -7.47 3.13 -11.92
C PRO A 31 -8.91 2.60 -11.91
N VAL A 32 -9.72 3.11 -11.00
CA VAL A 32 -11.19 2.95 -10.99
C VAL A 32 -11.76 3.67 -12.21
N ALA A 33 -12.95 3.26 -12.69
CA ALA A 33 -13.67 3.96 -13.76
C ALA A 33 -13.79 5.46 -13.47
N SER A 34 -13.71 6.30 -14.51
CA SER A 34 -13.60 7.77 -14.41
C SER A 34 -14.75 8.46 -13.65
N ASN A 35 -15.88 7.78 -13.45
CA ASN A 35 -17.04 8.27 -12.72
C ASN A 35 -17.11 7.72 -11.28
N SER A 36 -16.06 7.05 -10.81
CA SER A 36 -15.97 6.43 -9.48
C SER A 36 -14.58 6.68 -8.86
N TRP A 37 -14.41 6.25 -7.60
CA TRP A 37 -13.19 6.35 -6.83
C TRP A 37 -13.26 5.42 -5.61
N ILE A 38 -12.17 5.22 -4.89
CA ILE A 38 -12.13 4.34 -3.72
C ILE A 38 -12.53 5.14 -2.48
N ARG A 39 -13.69 4.84 -1.91
CA ARG A 39 -14.18 5.47 -0.67
C ARG A 39 -13.52 4.93 0.57
N GLU A 40 -13.30 3.63 0.58
CA GLU A 40 -12.80 2.94 1.76
C GLU A 40 -11.96 1.73 1.32
N ALA A 41 -10.84 1.53 1.99
CA ALA A 41 -10.03 0.33 1.80
C ALA A 41 -9.47 -0.13 3.14
N THR A 42 -9.43 -1.44 3.33
CA THR A 42 -8.78 -2.06 4.50
C THR A 42 -8.00 -3.28 4.07
N SER A 43 -6.89 -3.53 4.74
CA SER A 43 -6.09 -4.75 4.57
C SER A 43 -5.31 -5.01 5.86
N THR A 44 -5.04 -6.27 6.16
CA THR A 44 -4.28 -6.66 7.36
C THR A 44 -3.01 -7.39 6.94
N LEU A 45 -1.86 -6.81 7.22
CA LEU A 45 -0.55 -7.47 7.10
C LEU A 45 -0.38 -8.47 8.23
N VAL A 46 -0.03 -9.70 7.90
CA VAL A 46 0.58 -10.62 8.84
C VAL A 46 2.08 -10.36 8.76
N LEU A 47 2.62 -9.73 9.81
CA LEU A 47 3.96 -9.15 9.77
C LEU A 47 5.02 -10.26 9.72
N PRO A 48 5.93 -10.25 8.72
CA PRO A 48 7.06 -11.19 8.70
C PRO A 48 8.10 -10.80 9.74
N ASP A 49 9.11 -11.66 9.93
CA ASP A 49 10.31 -11.27 10.66
C ASP A 49 10.97 -10.05 10.00
N VAL A 50 11.80 -9.35 10.75
CA VAL A 50 12.56 -8.20 10.23
C VAL A 50 13.50 -8.65 9.12
N PRO A 51 13.84 -7.75 8.16
CA PRO A 51 14.70 -8.12 7.05
C PRO A 51 16.06 -8.64 7.50
N SER A 52 16.52 -9.73 6.91
CA SER A 52 17.86 -10.24 7.15
C SER A 52 18.90 -9.49 6.30
N ASN A 53 20.05 -9.16 6.90
CA ASN A 53 21.19 -8.47 6.25
C ASN A 53 20.84 -7.08 5.67
N SER A 54 19.81 -6.43 6.17
CA SER A 54 19.43 -5.07 5.74
C SER A 54 20.48 -4.03 6.13
N LYS A 55 20.79 -3.14 5.19
CA LYS A 55 21.59 -1.92 5.39
C LYS A 55 20.80 -0.67 5.02
N GLY A 56 19.56 -0.83 4.57
CA GLY A 56 18.67 0.21 4.11
C GLY A 56 17.41 0.33 4.95
N VAL A 57 16.43 1.03 4.39
CA VAL A 57 15.08 1.18 4.96
C VAL A 57 14.15 0.27 4.16
N ALA A 58 13.74 -0.84 4.79
CA ALA A 58 12.75 -1.75 4.21
C ALA A 58 11.35 -1.35 4.65
N SER A 59 10.42 -1.28 3.71
CA SER A 59 9.05 -0.86 3.97
C SER A 59 8.04 -1.85 3.36
N LEU A 60 7.07 -2.26 4.17
CA LEU A 60 5.89 -3.00 3.75
C LEU A 60 4.68 -2.08 3.94
N TRP A 61 3.93 -1.83 2.86
CA TRP A 61 2.80 -0.93 2.94
C TRP A 61 1.67 -1.32 1.98
N VAL A 62 0.48 -0.86 2.27
CA VAL A 62 -0.63 -0.72 1.34
C VAL A 62 -0.96 0.74 1.19
N GLY A 63 -1.38 1.15 -0.01
CA GLY A 63 -1.66 2.56 -0.25
C GLY A 63 -2.59 2.81 -1.42
N MET A 64 -2.96 4.07 -1.56
CA MET A 64 -3.87 4.57 -2.59
C MET A 64 -3.31 5.83 -3.23
N GLY A 65 -3.08 5.77 -4.55
CA GLY A 65 -2.80 6.95 -5.35
C GLY A 65 -4.07 7.78 -5.59
N THR A 66 -3.97 9.09 -5.46
CA THR A 66 -5.13 9.99 -5.49
C THR A 66 -5.14 10.93 -6.68
N SER A 67 -6.30 11.55 -6.94
CA SER A 67 -6.53 12.44 -8.09
C SER A 67 -5.71 13.74 -8.05
N ASN A 68 -5.23 14.16 -6.87
CA ASN A 68 -4.35 15.32 -6.74
C ASN A 68 -2.84 14.96 -6.74
N GLY A 69 -2.52 13.66 -6.84
CA GLY A 69 -1.15 13.16 -6.92
C GLY A 69 -0.52 12.83 -5.58
N ASP A 70 -1.29 12.81 -4.50
CA ASP A 70 -0.84 12.29 -3.21
C ASP A 70 -0.84 10.76 -3.22
N LEU A 71 -0.01 10.16 -2.35
CA LEU A 71 -0.04 8.76 -2.02
C LEU A 71 -0.37 8.60 -0.55
N ILE A 72 -1.58 8.14 -0.25
CA ILE A 72 -2.02 7.77 1.09
C ILE A 72 -1.53 6.35 1.34
N GLN A 73 -0.70 6.15 2.36
CA GLN A 73 -0.16 4.82 2.69
C GLN A 73 0.07 4.70 4.19
N SER A 74 -0.15 3.51 4.72
CA SER A 74 0.29 3.14 6.07
C SER A 74 1.43 2.15 5.95
N ILE A 75 2.41 2.26 6.81
CA ILE A 75 3.72 1.65 6.60
C ILE A 75 4.13 0.82 7.81
N ALA A 76 4.76 -0.32 7.53
CA ALA A 76 5.63 -1.04 8.43
C ALA A 76 7.06 -0.86 7.93
N ASP A 77 7.84 -0.02 8.61
CA ASP A 77 9.23 0.29 8.29
C ASP A 77 10.21 -0.46 9.18
N ASN A 78 11.33 -0.85 8.60
CA ASN A 78 12.48 -1.34 9.34
C ASN A 78 13.78 -0.67 8.87
N TRP A 79 14.47 -0.03 9.79
CA TRP A 79 15.81 0.50 9.58
C TRP A 79 16.76 -0.13 10.60
N GLN A 80 17.34 -1.28 10.23
CA GLN A 80 18.34 -2.00 11.02
C GLN A 80 17.93 -2.22 12.50
N SER A 81 16.63 -2.43 12.72
CA SER A 81 16.03 -2.64 14.03
C SER A 81 15.58 -4.08 14.19
N ASP A 82 15.50 -4.57 15.43
CA ASP A 82 14.88 -5.86 15.77
C ASP A 82 13.35 -5.82 15.77
N LYS A 83 12.76 -4.66 15.43
CA LYS A 83 11.31 -4.44 15.34
C LYS A 83 10.96 -3.66 14.09
N TRP A 84 9.75 -3.90 13.59
CA TRP A 84 9.08 -3.04 12.64
C TRP A 84 8.53 -1.80 13.36
N SER A 85 8.49 -0.68 12.67
CA SER A 85 7.87 0.58 13.11
C SER A 85 6.60 0.82 12.31
N ILE A 86 5.46 0.91 12.97
CA ILE A 86 4.13 0.94 12.36
C ILE A 86 3.51 2.32 12.50
N PHE A 87 3.14 2.95 11.38
CA PHE A 87 2.56 4.30 11.37
C PHE A 87 1.69 4.59 10.15
N ALA A 88 0.85 5.62 10.28
CA ALA A 88 0.11 6.22 9.18
C ALA A 88 0.96 7.28 8.47
N TYR A 89 0.89 7.34 7.16
CA TYR A 89 1.74 8.17 6.31
C TYR A 89 0.99 8.64 5.06
N THR A 90 1.20 9.86 4.67
CA THR A 90 0.78 10.38 3.36
C THR A 90 1.96 11.11 2.72
N LEU A 91 2.26 10.75 1.49
CA LEU A 91 3.20 11.48 0.66
C LEU A 91 2.40 12.54 -0.11
N VAL A 92 2.45 13.78 0.36
CA VAL A 92 1.67 14.90 -0.18
C VAL A 92 2.42 15.55 -1.33
N LYS A 93 1.77 15.68 -2.48
CA LYS A 93 2.33 16.40 -3.64
C LYS A 93 2.43 17.88 -3.33
N THR A 94 3.63 18.44 -3.43
CA THR A 94 3.91 19.87 -3.19
C THR A 94 4.30 20.65 -4.46
N GLY A 95 4.52 19.93 -5.59
CA GLY A 95 4.85 20.49 -6.89
C GLY A 95 4.87 19.40 -7.95
N ASP A 96 5.25 19.72 -9.18
CA ASP A 96 5.22 18.76 -10.30
C ASP A 96 6.16 17.55 -10.07
N ASN A 97 7.29 17.79 -9.40
CA ASN A 97 8.29 16.75 -9.10
C ASN A 97 8.70 16.76 -7.62
N SER A 98 7.81 17.20 -6.72
CA SER A 98 8.12 17.27 -5.30
C SER A 98 6.96 16.77 -4.47
N GLN A 99 7.30 16.05 -3.40
CA GLN A 99 6.37 15.53 -2.42
C GLN A 99 6.95 15.75 -1.01
N MET A 100 6.09 15.82 -0.03
CA MET A 100 6.44 15.98 1.37
C MET A 100 5.76 14.92 2.22
N PRO A 101 6.49 14.21 3.09
CA PRO A 101 5.89 13.26 4.00
C PRO A 101 5.11 13.97 5.12
N VAL A 102 3.92 13.44 5.41
CA VAL A 102 3.12 13.75 6.59
C VAL A 102 2.85 12.43 7.30
N GLN A 103 3.34 12.27 8.52
CA GLN A 103 3.31 10.98 9.21
C GLN A 103 3.11 11.16 10.72
N THR A 104 2.71 10.07 11.37
CA THR A 104 2.67 9.94 12.82
C THR A 104 3.95 9.30 13.36
N GLU A 105 4.09 9.26 14.70
CA GLU A 105 5.15 8.47 15.33
C GLU A 105 4.93 6.97 15.09
N GLY A 106 6.03 6.23 14.95
CA GLY A 106 6.02 4.79 14.78
C GLY A 106 5.81 4.03 16.09
N THR A 107 5.03 2.97 16.04
CA THR A 107 4.82 2.04 17.15
C THR A 107 5.51 0.71 16.81
N PRO A 108 6.34 0.15 17.73
CA PRO A 108 7.05 -1.09 17.45
C PRO A 108 6.11 -2.30 17.36
N ALA A 109 6.40 -3.20 16.42
CA ALA A 109 5.72 -4.49 16.24
C ALA A 109 6.72 -5.59 15.85
N GLY A 110 6.35 -6.84 16.04
CA GLY A 110 7.18 -8.00 15.74
C GLY A 110 6.53 -9.01 14.81
N GLU A 111 7.28 -10.03 14.45
CA GLU A 111 6.79 -11.14 13.64
C GLU A 111 5.46 -11.72 14.18
N GLY A 112 4.54 -12.02 13.27
CA GLY A 112 3.23 -12.57 13.57
C GLY A 112 2.18 -11.56 14.04
N ASP A 113 2.56 -10.31 14.37
CA ASP A 113 1.59 -9.27 14.68
C ASP A 113 0.72 -8.98 13.45
N LYS A 114 -0.56 -8.70 13.68
CA LYS A 114 -1.52 -8.35 12.64
C LYS A 114 -1.68 -6.83 12.58
N ILE A 115 -1.23 -6.25 11.46
CA ILE A 115 -1.27 -4.82 11.24
C ILE A 115 -2.43 -4.51 10.31
N THR A 116 -3.53 -4.00 10.85
CA THR A 116 -4.69 -3.58 10.06
C THR A 116 -4.53 -2.12 9.66
N MET A 117 -4.51 -1.88 8.36
CA MET A 117 -4.43 -0.55 7.73
C MET A 117 -5.77 -0.25 7.09
N HIS A 118 -6.43 0.79 7.56
CA HIS A 118 -7.77 1.18 7.14
C HIS A 118 -7.80 2.64 6.69
N TYR A 119 -8.37 2.87 5.52
CA TYR A 119 -8.53 4.18 4.89
C TYR A 119 -10.00 4.46 4.63
N LYS A 120 -10.49 5.60 5.07
CA LYS A 120 -11.89 5.97 4.88
C LYS A 120 -12.03 7.44 4.53
N PHE A 121 -12.77 7.71 3.46
CA PHE A 121 -13.13 9.06 3.06
C PHE A 121 -14.31 9.57 3.88
N ASP A 122 -14.21 10.79 4.34
CA ASP A 122 -15.29 11.53 5.01
C ASP A 122 -15.82 12.63 4.10
N ASP A 123 -17.07 12.53 3.69
CA ASP A 123 -17.74 13.50 2.80
C ASP A 123 -17.84 14.91 3.42
N ALA A 124 -17.91 15.02 4.76
CA ALA A 124 -18.06 16.29 5.43
C ALA A 124 -16.77 17.13 5.40
N SER A 125 -15.62 16.48 5.56
CA SER A 125 -14.31 17.14 5.57
C SER A 125 -13.59 17.08 4.21
N GLY A 126 -13.95 16.12 3.34
CA GLY A 126 -13.22 15.83 2.12
C GLY A 126 -11.88 15.12 2.34
N ASN A 127 -11.65 14.60 3.52
CA ASN A 127 -10.40 13.96 3.91
C ASN A 127 -10.51 12.44 3.86
N TYR A 128 -9.35 11.78 3.65
CA TYR A 128 -9.17 10.39 4.07
C TYR A 128 -8.61 10.35 5.48
N THR A 129 -9.22 9.54 6.32
CA THR A 129 -8.66 9.16 7.61
C THR A 129 -8.04 7.78 7.49
N GLN A 130 -6.77 7.69 7.83
CA GLN A 130 -6.02 6.45 8.01
C GLN A 130 -6.10 6.03 9.47
N THR A 131 -6.44 4.79 9.73
CA THR A 131 -6.39 4.19 11.07
C THR A 131 -5.55 2.92 10.98
N VAL A 132 -4.50 2.87 11.78
CA VAL A 132 -3.59 1.72 11.85
C VAL A 132 -3.72 1.05 13.20
N SER A 133 -3.88 -0.25 13.20
CA SER A 133 -4.02 -1.05 14.42
C SER A 133 -2.98 -2.17 14.43
N ILE A 134 -2.46 -2.49 15.62
CA ILE A 134 -1.67 -3.68 15.91
C ILE A 134 -2.53 -4.60 16.77
N ASN A 135 -2.83 -5.82 16.28
CA ASN A 135 -3.67 -6.80 16.99
C ASN A 135 -4.98 -6.17 17.50
N ASP A 136 -5.70 -5.49 16.60
CA ASP A 136 -6.98 -4.80 16.84
C ASP A 136 -6.89 -3.56 17.74
N LYS A 137 -5.70 -3.19 18.26
CA LYS A 137 -5.52 -1.96 19.03
C LYS A 137 -5.04 -0.84 18.12
N VAL A 138 -5.80 0.25 18.02
CA VAL A 138 -5.41 1.44 17.26
C VAL A 138 -4.15 2.06 17.88
N VAL A 139 -3.13 2.25 17.02
CA VAL A 139 -1.83 2.82 17.41
C VAL A 139 -1.50 4.11 16.65
N SER A 140 -2.16 4.34 15.51
CA SER A 140 -1.88 5.50 14.67
C SER A 140 -3.15 5.95 13.96
N THR A 141 -3.33 7.28 13.82
CA THR A 141 -4.42 7.88 13.06
C THR A 141 -3.90 9.15 12.38
N LEU A 142 -4.16 9.28 11.08
CA LEU A 142 -3.79 10.44 10.29
C LEU A 142 -4.94 10.81 9.34
N SER A 143 -5.26 12.10 9.21
CA SER A 143 -6.27 12.59 8.29
C SER A 143 -5.65 13.62 7.35
N THR A 144 -5.82 13.42 6.04
CA THR A 144 -5.27 14.31 5.00
C THR A 144 -6.29 14.59 3.90
N SER A 145 -6.27 15.83 3.38
CA SER A 145 -7.06 16.24 2.21
C SER A 145 -6.28 15.92 0.95
N SER A 146 -6.51 14.74 0.40
CA SER A 146 -5.68 14.17 -0.68
C SER A 146 -6.46 13.96 -2.00
N GLY A 147 -7.65 14.51 -2.15
CA GLY A 147 -8.52 14.25 -3.31
C GLY A 147 -9.13 12.86 -3.27
N HIS A 148 -9.51 12.30 -4.42
CA HIS A 148 -10.16 11.00 -4.53
C HIS A 148 -9.18 9.90 -4.93
N ALA A 149 -9.13 8.81 -4.19
CA ALA A 149 -8.28 7.67 -4.46
C ALA A 149 -8.71 6.93 -5.73
N GLN A 150 -7.75 6.63 -6.61
CA GLN A 150 -8.01 6.04 -7.93
C GLN A 150 -7.51 4.59 -8.06
N GLY A 151 -6.55 4.19 -7.26
CA GLY A 151 -5.98 2.85 -7.25
C GLY A 151 -5.54 2.46 -5.85
N TRP A 152 -5.44 1.16 -5.60
CA TRP A 152 -4.99 0.55 -4.36
C TRP A 152 -3.91 -0.50 -4.66
N GLY A 153 -2.92 -0.62 -3.79
CA GLY A 153 -1.92 -1.67 -3.92
C GLY A 153 -1.11 -1.89 -2.67
N SER A 154 -0.46 -3.06 -2.62
CA SER A 154 0.59 -3.37 -1.66
C SER A 154 1.96 -3.07 -2.25
N ALA A 155 2.98 -2.90 -1.40
CA ALA A 155 4.35 -2.81 -1.84
C ALA A 155 5.32 -3.47 -0.86
N VAL A 156 6.42 -3.95 -1.43
CA VAL A 156 7.68 -4.27 -0.78
C VAL A 156 8.68 -3.27 -1.33
N GLU A 157 9.18 -2.37 -0.50
CA GLU A 157 10.00 -1.24 -0.94
C GLU A 157 11.31 -1.19 -0.17
N CYS A 158 12.38 -0.81 -0.86
CA CYS A 158 13.67 -0.48 -0.27
C CYS A 158 13.98 0.98 -0.56
N GLY A 159 13.89 1.84 0.47
CA GLY A 159 14.05 3.27 0.33
C GLY A 159 15.49 3.71 0.12
N GLU A 160 16.45 3.03 0.72
CA GLU A 160 17.88 3.37 0.62
C GLU A 160 18.74 2.12 0.73
N ASN A 161 19.85 2.11 -0.03
CA ASN A 161 20.87 1.05 0.01
C ASN A 161 20.32 -0.34 -0.34
N ASP A 162 20.78 -1.34 0.42
CA ASP A 162 20.39 -2.74 0.29
C ASP A 162 19.56 -3.14 1.49
N CYS A 163 18.31 -3.56 1.25
CA CYS A 163 17.41 -4.00 2.30
C CYS A 163 17.49 -5.50 2.59
N GLY A 164 18.44 -6.19 1.99
CA GLY A 164 18.64 -7.62 2.20
C GLY A 164 17.43 -8.43 1.76
N THR A 165 17.06 -9.43 2.56
CA THR A 165 15.94 -10.32 2.26
C THR A 165 14.76 -10.03 3.18
N ILE A 166 13.61 -9.79 2.58
CA ILE A 166 12.32 -9.67 3.26
C ILE A 166 11.59 -11.01 3.11
N GLY A 167 11.18 -11.61 4.22
CA GLY A 167 10.49 -12.88 4.26
C GLY A 167 9.14 -12.86 3.53
N ALA A 168 8.70 -14.04 3.08
CA ALA A 168 7.35 -14.20 2.55
C ALA A 168 6.32 -13.77 3.60
N HIS A 169 5.29 -13.07 3.14
CA HIS A 169 4.25 -12.54 4.02
C HIS A 169 2.90 -12.46 3.32
N SER A 170 1.85 -12.22 4.07
CA SER A 170 0.51 -12.14 3.52
C SER A 170 -0.24 -10.88 3.96
N TRP A 171 -1.09 -10.41 3.05
CA TRP A 171 -2.13 -9.44 3.34
C TRP A 171 -3.47 -10.18 3.37
N ILE A 172 -4.18 -10.13 4.48
CA ILE A 172 -5.45 -10.83 4.67
C ILE A 172 -6.61 -9.85 4.80
N ASN A 173 -7.81 -10.33 4.49
CA ASN A 173 -9.05 -9.57 4.65
C ASN A 173 -9.05 -8.23 3.91
N THR A 174 -8.42 -8.16 2.74
CA THR A 174 -8.44 -6.96 1.91
C THR A 174 -9.84 -6.69 1.40
N LYS A 175 -10.29 -5.44 1.58
CA LYS A 175 -11.60 -4.97 1.13
C LYS A 175 -11.46 -3.56 0.57
N ILE A 176 -12.02 -3.33 -0.62
CA ILE A 176 -12.00 -2.04 -1.32
C ILE A 176 -13.44 -1.68 -1.66
N ILE A 177 -13.92 -0.53 -1.22
CA ILE A 177 -15.28 -0.02 -1.47
C ILE A 177 -15.19 1.18 -2.40
N LEU A 178 -15.82 1.09 -3.54
CA LEU A 178 -15.86 2.15 -4.55
C LEU A 178 -17.02 3.13 -4.27
N ASP A 179 -16.95 4.34 -4.80
CA ASP A 179 -18.06 5.32 -4.75
C ASP A 179 -19.24 4.84 -5.58
N LYS A 180 -18.98 4.38 -6.80
CA LYS A 180 -19.97 3.73 -7.66
C LYS A 180 -19.45 2.35 -8.06
N ALA A 181 -20.36 1.44 -8.30
CA ALA A 181 -20.00 0.11 -8.78
C ALA A 181 -19.23 0.18 -10.10
N ASP A 182 -18.14 -0.58 -10.17
CA ASP A 182 -17.33 -0.76 -11.35
C ASP A 182 -17.07 -2.28 -11.54
N PRO A 183 -17.89 -2.99 -12.31
CA PRO A 183 -17.73 -4.42 -12.51
C PRO A 183 -16.46 -4.77 -13.30
N ASN A 184 -15.85 -3.79 -13.97
CA ASN A 184 -14.62 -3.97 -14.72
C ASN A 184 -13.35 -3.72 -13.91
N TYR A 185 -13.47 -3.27 -12.65
CA TYR A 185 -12.33 -2.97 -11.79
C TYR A 185 -11.38 -4.17 -11.62
N ILE A 186 -11.90 -5.40 -11.66
CA ILE A 186 -11.10 -6.63 -11.65
C ILE A 186 -10.08 -6.70 -12.79
N SER A 187 -10.38 -6.12 -13.95
CA SER A 187 -9.47 -6.12 -15.10
C SER A 187 -8.22 -5.25 -14.89
N THR A 188 -8.23 -4.41 -13.87
CA THR A 188 -7.08 -3.56 -13.50
C THR A 188 -6.11 -4.25 -12.54
N ASN A 189 -6.43 -5.48 -12.11
CA ASN A 189 -5.60 -6.22 -11.16
C ASN A 189 -4.22 -6.57 -11.76
N GLY A 190 -3.17 -6.14 -11.10
CA GLY A 190 -1.79 -6.47 -11.40
C GLY A 190 -1.18 -7.29 -10.27
N LYS A 191 -0.39 -8.32 -10.64
CA LYS A 191 0.33 -9.18 -9.69
C LYS A 191 1.78 -9.25 -10.10
N GLY A 192 2.69 -8.97 -9.17
CA GLY A 192 4.12 -9.18 -9.33
C GLY A 192 4.46 -10.66 -9.45
N GLN A 193 5.71 -10.96 -9.77
CA GLN A 193 6.18 -12.34 -9.90
C GLN A 193 5.97 -13.11 -8.58
N GLY A 194 5.29 -14.25 -8.64
CA GLY A 194 5.00 -15.12 -7.50
C GLY A 194 3.89 -14.61 -6.57
N VAL A 195 3.34 -13.43 -6.79
CA VAL A 195 2.22 -12.91 -6.00
C VAL A 195 0.92 -13.64 -6.36
N THR A 196 0.17 -14.06 -5.35
CA THR A 196 -1.16 -14.67 -5.52
C THR A 196 -2.22 -13.87 -4.79
N GLY A 197 -3.48 -14.14 -5.08
CA GLY A 197 -4.66 -13.49 -4.51
C GLY A 197 -5.74 -13.31 -5.57
N GLU A 198 -6.99 -13.59 -5.23
CA GLU A 198 -8.11 -13.50 -6.17
C GLU A 198 -9.13 -12.49 -5.67
N MET A 199 -9.41 -11.48 -6.52
CA MET A 199 -10.45 -10.50 -6.26
C MET A 199 -11.82 -11.06 -6.56
N SER A 200 -12.79 -10.76 -5.70
CA SER A 200 -14.19 -11.10 -5.90
C SER A 200 -15.12 -9.97 -5.47
N THR A 201 -16.33 -9.98 -6.02
CA THR A 201 -17.40 -9.05 -5.64
C THR A 201 -18.73 -9.81 -5.57
N SER A 202 -19.60 -9.41 -4.65
CA SER A 202 -20.96 -9.98 -4.50
C SER A 202 -22.07 -8.94 -4.74
N ASP A 203 -21.70 -7.70 -5.03
CA ASP A 203 -22.61 -6.56 -5.15
C ASP A 203 -22.46 -5.78 -6.48
N GLY A 204 -22.03 -6.48 -7.52
CA GLY A 204 -21.90 -5.92 -8.86
C GLY A 204 -20.71 -4.98 -9.05
N GLY A 205 -19.67 -5.09 -8.22
CA GLY A 205 -18.45 -4.30 -8.34
C GLY A 205 -18.43 -3.04 -7.48
N LYS A 206 -19.32 -2.92 -6.50
CA LYS A 206 -19.29 -1.83 -5.50
C LYS A 206 -18.24 -2.11 -4.43
N THR A 207 -18.19 -3.36 -3.98
CA THR A 207 -17.23 -3.85 -2.98
C THR A 207 -16.40 -4.97 -3.59
N TRP A 208 -15.09 -4.85 -3.49
CA TRP A 208 -14.13 -5.86 -3.90
C TRP A 208 -13.39 -6.43 -2.69
N ALA A 209 -13.21 -7.73 -2.67
CA ALA A 209 -12.57 -8.43 -1.58
C ALA A 209 -11.48 -9.39 -2.11
N VAL A 210 -10.40 -9.49 -1.34
CA VAL A 210 -9.37 -10.54 -1.48
C VAL A 210 -9.18 -11.15 -0.11
N SER A 211 -9.44 -12.45 0.03
CA SER A 211 -9.28 -13.13 1.32
C SER A 211 -7.84 -13.13 1.79
N THR A 212 -6.94 -13.47 0.88
CA THR A 212 -5.49 -13.50 1.12
C THR A 212 -4.74 -13.12 -0.13
N ILE A 213 -3.75 -12.24 0.03
CA ILE A 213 -2.72 -11.94 -0.95
C ILE A 213 -1.42 -12.49 -0.38
N GLU A 214 -0.78 -13.42 -1.10
CA GLU A 214 0.53 -13.95 -0.71
C GLU A 214 1.63 -13.22 -1.47
N ILE A 215 2.59 -12.68 -0.75
CA ILE A 215 3.79 -12.05 -1.28
C ILE A 215 4.97 -12.98 -1.01
N PRO A 216 5.69 -13.43 -2.05
CA PRO A 216 6.84 -14.30 -1.87
C PRO A 216 8.00 -13.59 -1.18
N GLU A 217 8.92 -14.38 -0.61
CA GLU A 217 10.21 -13.86 -0.18
C GLU A 217 10.91 -13.11 -1.31
N PHE A 218 11.55 -11.99 -0.97
CA PHE A 218 12.24 -11.15 -1.94
C PHE A 218 13.56 -10.63 -1.40
N THR A 219 14.63 -10.77 -2.20
CA THR A 219 15.97 -10.25 -1.89
C THR A 219 16.28 -9.09 -2.82
N PHE A 220 16.60 -7.94 -2.24
CA PHE A 220 17.03 -6.77 -3.00
C PHE A 220 18.49 -6.90 -3.45
N GLY A 221 18.83 -6.29 -4.57
CA GLY A 221 20.21 -6.24 -5.07
C GLY A 221 20.70 -7.48 -5.83
N GLN A 222 19.80 -8.40 -6.20
CA GLN A 222 20.11 -9.56 -7.05
C GLN A 222 19.78 -9.33 -8.51
#